data_09ad0d4ac001f2c84d1ae755093f9eac
#
_entry.id   09ad0d4ac001f2c84d1ae755093f9eac
#
_cell.length_a   1.000
_cell.length_b   1.000
_cell.length_c   1.000
_cell.angle_alpha   90.00
_cell.angle_beta   90.00
_cell.angle_gamma   90.00
#
_symmetry.space_group_name_H-M   'P 1'
#
loop_
_entity.id
_entity.type
_entity.pdbx_description
1 polymer ?
#
loop_
_entity_poly.entity_id
_entity_poly.type
_entity_poly.pdbx_seq_one_letter_code
_entity_poly.pdbx_strand_id
1 'polypeptide(L)'
;MSFSANVEKIKPSATMAVSALAKRLRAEGRDVVDLSAGEPDFETPGFISDAAIDGIHKGRTRYTPPAGMPELRRAIARALSERAGRDLDWEGVVVTSGAKQALFNANFCLFGPGDEVLIGAPYWTSYPEIVTLARATPVPVMGSEVRDFRLTPDDLERVWTPKTRGLIYSSPSNPTGSVYSQDELRSMIEWAHERDVWVIADEIYRCISFGDDQGTPAPGILELPPGSLGPKFVLVDGASKAFAMTGWRLGFSYCDPVVAKELGAVQSHVSSNASTLSQVGVLAAFTDLERTNTAVKEMVVAFSRRRDLVTRLFDELLPAFTYVKPMGAFYLFFRVDSAFTDEIHSSAKFCSWMLEETGVALVPGSAFGDDRWVRMSYAAADAVLEDGIRRLAGVLARQ
;
A
#
# COMPACT_ATOMS: atom_id res chain seq x y z
N MET A 1 15.40 16.96 26.64
CA MET A 1 16.20 16.52 25.47
C MET A 1 15.67 17.24 24.26
N SER A 2 16.53 17.83 23.43
CA SER A 2 16.14 18.40 22.13
C SER A 2 16.47 17.38 21.02
N PHE A 3 15.54 17.18 20.10
CA PHE A 3 15.75 16.32 18.93
C PHE A 3 16.04 17.18 17.70
N SER A 4 16.48 16.55 16.61
CA SER A 4 16.63 17.21 15.32
C SER A 4 15.27 17.63 14.78
N ALA A 5 15.20 18.80 14.15
CA ALA A 5 14.00 19.28 13.44
C ALA A 5 13.46 18.28 12.38
N ASN A 6 14.31 17.35 11.93
CA ASN A 6 13.91 16.32 10.98
C ASN A 6 12.89 15.32 11.57
N VAL A 7 12.86 15.14 12.88
CA VAL A 7 11.98 14.17 13.55
C VAL A 7 10.89 14.81 14.40
N GLU A 8 10.94 16.12 14.66
CA GLU A 8 9.96 16.80 15.52
C GLU A 8 8.53 16.74 14.96
N LYS A 9 8.38 16.63 13.63
CA LYS A 9 7.08 16.56 12.95
C LYS A 9 6.60 15.14 12.65
N ILE A 10 7.46 14.12 12.90
CA ILE A 10 7.13 12.72 12.56
C ILE A 10 6.22 12.13 13.62
N LYS A 11 5.09 11.57 13.17
CA LYS A 11 4.11 10.91 14.03
C LYS A 11 4.32 9.39 14.04
N PRO A 12 4.14 8.72 15.20
CA PRO A 12 4.10 7.25 15.23
C PRO A 12 3.00 6.69 14.31
N SER A 13 3.25 5.51 13.73
CA SER A 13 2.26 4.84 12.88
C SER A 13 1.01 4.44 13.68
N ALA A 14 -0.14 5.04 13.37
CA ALA A 14 -1.42 4.74 14.02
C ALA A 14 -1.82 3.27 13.83
N THR A 15 -1.58 2.70 12.65
CA THR A 15 -1.88 1.28 12.38
C THR A 15 -1.05 0.34 13.25
N MET A 16 0.23 0.64 13.44
CA MET A 16 1.10 -0.15 14.33
C MET A 16 0.69 -0.02 15.79
N ALA A 17 0.26 1.16 16.22
CA ALA A 17 -0.20 1.40 17.59
C ALA A 17 -1.47 0.57 17.90
N VAL A 18 -2.44 0.55 17.00
CA VAL A 18 -3.66 -0.27 17.16
C VAL A 18 -3.33 -1.75 17.21
N SER A 19 -2.52 -2.25 16.27
CA SER A 19 -2.12 -3.66 16.25
C SER A 19 -1.34 -4.08 17.51
N ALA A 20 -0.46 -3.21 18.01
CA ALA A 20 0.26 -3.46 19.27
C ALA A 20 -0.70 -3.50 20.48
N LEU A 21 -1.70 -2.61 20.52
CA LEU A 21 -2.73 -2.60 21.55
C LEU A 21 -3.58 -3.88 21.51
N ALA A 22 -4.04 -4.29 20.34
CA ALA A 22 -4.81 -5.52 20.16
C ALA A 22 -4.02 -6.76 20.64
N LYS A 23 -2.74 -6.86 20.28
CA LYS A 23 -1.85 -7.95 20.73
C LYS A 23 -1.67 -7.94 22.26
N ARG A 24 -1.49 -6.77 22.87
CA ARG A 24 -1.36 -6.64 24.33
C ARG A 24 -2.62 -7.10 25.04
N LEU A 25 -3.82 -6.65 24.59
CA LEU A 25 -5.09 -7.01 25.20
C LEU A 25 -5.34 -8.53 25.09
N ARG A 26 -4.99 -9.16 23.96
CA ARG A 26 -5.04 -10.63 23.83
C ARG A 26 -4.11 -11.32 24.84
N ALA A 27 -2.88 -10.82 25.01
CA ALA A 27 -1.93 -11.37 25.99
C ALA A 27 -2.43 -11.22 27.46
N GLU A 28 -3.26 -10.21 27.72
CA GLU A 28 -3.95 -9.98 29.00
C GLU A 28 -5.22 -10.86 29.15
N GLY A 29 -5.52 -11.74 28.19
CA GLY A 29 -6.66 -12.67 28.23
C GLY A 29 -7.99 -12.09 27.74
N ARG A 30 -8.00 -10.91 27.11
CA ARG A 30 -9.20 -10.35 26.49
C ARG A 30 -9.47 -11.04 25.14
N ASP A 31 -10.75 -11.28 24.87
CA ASP A 31 -11.20 -11.76 23.56
C ASP A 31 -11.23 -10.60 22.56
N VAL A 32 -10.20 -10.53 21.69
CA VAL A 32 -10.01 -9.45 20.72
C VAL A 32 -10.03 -10.00 19.30
N VAL A 33 -10.92 -9.47 18.47
CA VAL A 33 -10.97 -9.66 17.02
C VAL A 33 -10.17 -8.55 16.36
N ASP A 34 -8.99 -8.86 15.86
CA ASP A 34 -8.09 -7.87 15.22
C ASP A 34 -8.36 -7.75 13.72
N LEU A 35 -9.10 -6.72 13.34
CA LEU A 35 -9.37 -6.33 11.95
C LEU A 35 -8.57 -5.08 11.54
N SER A 36 -7.48 -4.79 12.26
CA SER A 36 -6.59 -3.66 11.97
C SER A 36 -5.38 -4.05 11.09
N ALA A 37 -5.09 -5.35 10.95
CA ALA A 37 -3.88 -5.86 10.31
C ALA A 37 -3.76 -5.43 8.84
N GLY A 38 -2.56 -5.05 8.44
CA GLY A 38 -2.25 -4.65 7.07
C GLY A 38 -1.40 -5.69 6.33
N GLU A 39 -1.63 -6.99 6.57
CA GLU A 39 -0.88 -8.08 5.96
C GLU A 39 -1.79 -9.24 5.57
N PRO A 40 -1.48 -9.96 4.46
CA PRO A 40 -2.17 -11.19 4.11
C PRO A 40 -2.06 -12.22 5.24
N ASP A 41 -3.15 -12.97 5.47
CA ASP A 41 -3.20 -14.08 6.42
C ASP A 41 -2.82 -15.44 5.77
N PHE A 42 -2.07 -15.38 4.70
CA PHE A 42 -1.51 -16.51 3.97
C PHE A 42 -0.03 -16.66 4.30
N GLU A 43 0.45 -17.89 4.17
CA GLU A 43 1.88 -18.16 4.24
C GLU A 43 2.56 -17.82 2.90
N THR A 44 3.83 -17.47 2.98
CA THR A 44 4.68 -17.35 1.78
C THR A 44 4.64 -18.66 0.99
N PRO A 45 4.44 -18.68 -0.34
CA PRO A 45 4.46 -19.90 -1.14
C PRO A 45 5.72 -20.74 -0.90
N GLY A 46 5.54 -22.03 -0.66
CA GLY A 46 6.61 -22.92 -0.19
C GLY A 46 7.85 -22.91 -1.07
N PHE A 47 7.70 -22.86 -2.39
CA PHE A 47 8.84 -22.83 -3.32
C PHE A 47 9.71 -21.57 -3.18
N ILE A 48 9.14 -20.45 -2.73
CA ILE A 48 9.88 -19.21 -2.43
C ILE A 48 10.70 -19.39 -1.15
N SER A 49 10.08 -19.98 -0.12
CA SER A 49 10.75 -20.30 1.15
C SER A 49 11.87 -21.32 0.95
N ASP A 50 11.62 -22.36 0.17
CA ASP A 50 12.61 -23.41 -0.16
C ASP A 50 13.82 -22.83 -0.88
N ALA A 51 13.60 -21.88 -1.81
CA ALA A 51 14.69 -21.21 -2.52
C ALA A 51 15.59 -20.39 -1.55
N ALA A 52 15.02 -19.74 -0.56
CA ALA A 52 15.78 -19.02 0.44
C ALA A 52 16.55 -19.96 1.37
N ILE A 53 15.95 -21.08 1.79
CA ILE A 53 16.59 -22.14 2.58
C ILE A 53 17.79 -22.72 1.81
N ASP A 54 17.59 -23.05 0.54
CA ASP A 54 18.67 -23.52 -0.35
C ASP A 54 19.79 -22.46 -0.50
N GLY A 55 19.40 -21.20 -0.58
CA GLY A 55 20.32 -20.05 -0.56
C GLY A 55 21.20 -20.01 0.68
N ILE A 56 20.64 -20.31 1.86
CA ILE A 56 21.42 -20.43 3.11
C ILE A 56 22.43 -21.57 3.01
N HIS A 57 21.99 -22.75 2.59
CA HIS A 57 22.85 -23.93 2.45
C HIS A 57 23.97 -23.71 1.42
N LYS A 58 23.72 -22.93 0.38
CA LYS A 58 24.71 -22.56 -0.64
C LYS A 58 25.60 -21.36 -0.26
N GLY A 59 25.47 -20.85 0.95
CA GLY A 59 26.28 -19.74 1.46
C GLY A 59 25.97 -18.39 0.81
N ARG A 60 24.77 -18.18 0.25
CA ARG A 60 24.33 -16.89 -0.32
C ARG A 60 23.92 -15.90 0.78
N THR A 61 24.90 -15.55 1.64
CA THR A 61 24.68 -14.74 2.84
C THR A 61 25.53 -13.46 2.89
N ARG A 62 26.16 -13.10 1.77
CA ARG A 62 27.03 -11.94 1.65
C ARG A 62 26.31 -10.75 1.03
N TYR A 63 26.93 -9.59 1.07
CA TYR A 63 26.42 -8.39 0.41
C TYR A 63 26.17 -8.61 -1.09
N THR A 64 25.13 -7.96 -1.59
CA THR A 64 24.86 -7.79 -3.03
C THR A 64 25.15 -6.34 -3.43
N PRO A 65 25.16 -6.02 -4.72
CA PRO A 65 25.14 -4.61 -5.15
C PRO A 65 23.99 -3.84 -4.48
N PRO A 66 24.16 -2.55 -4.15
CA PRO A 66 23.13 -1.75 -3.49
C PRO A 66 21.78 -1.78 -4.20
N ALA A 67 21.75 -1.69 -5.53
CA ALA A 67 20.52 -1.76 -6.31
C ALA A 67 19.90 -3.18 -6.40
N GLY A 68 20.53 -4.19 -5.81
CA GLY A 68 20.08 -5.58 -5.79
C GLY A 68 20.86 -6.49 -6.74
N MET A 69 20.61 -7.79 -6.60
CA MET A 69 21.25 -8.83 -7.43
C MET A 69 20.90 -8.62 -8.90
N PRO A 70 21.89 -8.62 -9.83
CA PRO A 70 21.63 -8.40 -11.25
C PRO A 70 20.63 -9.42 -11.84
N GLU A 71 20.68 -10.68 -11.41
CA GLU A 71 19.76 -11.71 -11.85
C GLU A 71 18.31 -11.42 -11.44
N LEU A 72 18.07 -10.92 -10.21
CA LEU A 72 16.75 -10.53 -9.74
C LEU A 72 16.25 -9.27 -10.48
N ARG A 73 17.09 -8.26 -10.62
CA ARG A 73 16.75 -7.03 -11.36
C ARG A 73 16.34 -7.34 -12.80
N ARG A 74 17.05 -8.24 -13.50
CA ARG A 74 16.69 -8.68 -14.85
C ARG A 74 15.39 -9.46 -14.89
N ALA A 75 15.13 -10.33 -13.88
CA ALA A 75 13.90 -11.08 -13.80
C ALA A 75 12.68 -10.15 -13.57
N ILE A 76 12.82 -9.17 -12.68
CA ILE A 76 11.79 -8.13 -12.45
C ILE A 76 11.58 -7.32 -13.74
N ALA A 77 12.64 -6.82 -14.38
CA ALA A 77 12.54 -6.03 -15.60
C ALA A 77 11.84 -6.79 -16.74
N ARG A 78 12.09 -8.11 -16.88
CA ARG A 78 11.40 -8.97 -17.82
C ARG A 78 9.89 -9.01 -17.56
N ALA A 79 9.49 -9.28 -16.32
CA ALA A 79 8.07 -9.30 -15.95
C ALA A 79 7.41 -7.92 -16.18
N LEU A 80 8.11 -6.84 -15.87
CA LEU A 80 7.63 -5.48 -16.14
C LEU A 80 7.55 -5.18 -17.64
N SER A 81 8.48 -5.70 -18.46
CA SER A 81 8.49 -5.56 -19.93
C SER A 81 7.30 -6.29 -20.57
N GLU A 82 7.02 -7.52 -20.13
CA GLU A 82 5.85 -8.29 -20.57
C GLU A 82 4.56 -7.52 -20.26
N ARG A 83 4.47 -6.96 -19.06
CA ARG A 83 3.36 -6.13 -18.63
C ARG A 83 3.21 -4.84 -19.46
N ALA A 84 4.31 -4.16 -19.74
CA ALA A 84 4.34 -2.90 -20.47
C ALA A 84 4.15 -3.08 -21.99
N GLY A 85 4.26 -4.31 -22.51
CA GLY A 85 4.27 -4.60 -23.95
C GLY A 85 5.46 -3.97 -24.71
N ARG A 86 6.55 -3.67 -23.98
CA ARG A 86 7.79 -3.08 -24.53
C ARG A 86 8.98 -3.41 -23.64
N ASP A 87 10.17 -3.39 -24.24
CA ASP A 87 11.41 -3.62 -23.50
C ASP A 87 11.67 -2.49 -22.49
N LEU A 88 11.97 -2.87 -21.27
CA LEU A 88 12.35 -2.01 -20.17
C LEU A 88 13.76 -2.34 -19.71
N ASP A 89 14.58 -1.30 -19.52
CA ASP A 89 15.96 -1.49 -19.09
C ASP A 89 16.00 -1.99 -17.64
N TRP A 90 16.67 -3.12 -17.41
CA TRP A 90 16.83 -3.69 -16.07
C TRP A 90 17.64 -2.78 -15.12
N GLU A 91 18.43 -1.86 -15.66
CA GLU A 91 19.15 -0.87 -14.87
C GLU A 91 18.21 0.13 -14.19
N GLY A 92 16.98 0.28 -14.68
CA GLY A 92 15.91 1.03 -14.03
C GLY A 92 15.33 0.38 -12.77
N VAL A 93 15.65 -0.89 -12.49
CA VAL A 93 15.14 -1.60 -11.29
C VAL A 93 16.06 -1.37 -10.10
N VAL A 94 15.51 -0.96 -8.94
CA VAL A 94 16.22 -0.92 -7.65
C VAL A 94 15.47 -1.77 -6.64
N VAL A 95 16.10 -2.85 -6.16
CA VAL A 95 15.55 -3.75 -5.13
C VAL A 95 15.81 -3.16 -3.75
N THR A 96 14.76 -3.10 -2.92
CA THR A 96 14.76 -2.37 -1.64
C THR A 96 14.29 -3.24 -0.47
N SER A 97 14.52 -2.80 0.77
CA SER A 97 14.01 -3.44 1.98
C SER A 97 12.50 -3.18 2.18
N GLY A 98 11.70 -3.69 1.26
CA GLY A 98 10.26 -3.47 1.12
C GLY A 98 9.94 -2.19 0.34
N ALA A 99 8.71 -2.10 -0.18
CA ALA A 99 8.20 -0.94 -0.93
C ALA A 99 8.32 0.38 -0.14
N LYS A 100 8.24 0.33 1.20
CA LYS A 100 8.42 1.52 2.05
C LYS A 100 9.79 2.16 1.86
N GLN A 101 10.87 1.38 1.72
CA GLN A 101 12.18 1.92 1.43
C GLN A 101 12.28 2.47 0.00
N ALA A 102 11.62 1.84 -0.98
CA ALA A 102 11.55 2.39 -2.34
C ALA A 102 10.88 3.78 -2.34
N LEU A 103 9.75 3.92 -1.63
CA LEU A 103 9.07 5.21 -1.44
C LEU A 103 9.95 6.23 -0.75
N PHE A 104 10.66 5.83 0.33
CA PHE A 104 11.58 6.73 1.02
C PHE A 104 12.71 7.18 0.10
N ASN A 105 13.37 6.26 -0.58
CA ASN A 105 14.47 6.59 -1.50
C ASN A 105 14.00 7.56 -2.60
N ALA A 106 12.84 7.29 -3.22
CA ALA A 106 12.26 8.14 -4.26
C ALA A 106 11.99 9.56 -3.74
N ASN A 107 11.28 9.69 -2.62
CA ASN A 107 10.98 11.00 -2.04
C ASN A 107 12.26 11.75 -1.64
N PHE A 108 13.21 11.07 -1.03
CA PHE A 108 14.46 11.67 -0.58
C PHE A 108 15.35 12.15 -1.74
N CYS A 109 15.34 11.44 -2.86
CA CYS A 109 16.11 11.81 -4.06
C CYS A 109 15.45 12.93 -4.87
N LEU A 110 14.11 12.96 -4.91
CA LEU A 110 13.39 13.79 -5.87
C LEU A 110 12.88 15.10 -5.26
N PHE A 111 12.71 15.16 -3.94
CA PHE A 111 12.10 16.30 -3.26
C PHE A 111 12.94 16.81 -2.10
N GLY A 112 12.77 18.09 -1.78
CA GLY A 112 13.53 18.75 -0.72
C GLY A 112 12.82 19.98 -0.13
N PRO A 113 13.54 20.81 0.64
CA PRO A 113 12.96 21.99 1.26
C PRO A 113 12.39 22.97 0.23
N GLY A 114 11.13 23.33 0.43
CA GLY A 114 10.40 24.25 -0.45
C GLY A 114 9.53 23.54 -1.51
N ASP A 115 9.72 22.24 -1.72
CA ASP A 115 8.89 21.46 -2.61
C ASP A 115 7.59 21.03 -1.93
N GLU A 116 6.52 20.97 -2.70
CA GLU A 116 5.22 20.43 -2.33
C GLU A 116 4.99 19.10 -3.05
N VAL A 117 4.50 18.11 -2.32
CA VAL A 117 4.17 16.79 -2.87
C VAL A 117 2.69 16.51 -2.63
N LEU A 118 1.93 16.43 -3.71
CA LEU A 118 0.52 16.07 -3.68
C LEU A 118 0.37 14.60 -3.30
N ILE A 119 -0.55 14.30 -2.40
CA ILE A 119 -0.82 12.94 -1.92
C ILE A 119 -2.31 12.65 -2.07
N GLY A 120 -2.67 11.70 -2.93
CA GLY A 120 -4.06 11.27 -3.08
C GLY A 120 -4.62 10.76 -1.76
N ALA A 121 -5.68 11.41 -1.27
CA ALA A 121 -6.33 11.10 0.01
C ALA A 121 -7.75 10.52 -0.23
N PRO A 122 -8.19 9.59 0.63
CA PRO A 122 -7.50 8.98 1.77
C PRO A 122 -6.23 8.21 1.35
N TYR A 123 -5.17 8.32 2.14
CA TYR A 123 -3.83 7.85 1.80
C TYR A 123 -3.29 6.81 2.80
N TRP A 124 -2.33 5.99 2.38
CA TRP A 124 -1.57 5.18 3.34
C TRP A 124 -0.79 6.06 4.31
N THR A 125 -0.93 5.76 5.59
CA THR A 125 -0.46 6.58 6.74
C THR A 125 1.02 6.99 6.68
N SER A 126 1.84 6.31 5.88
CA SER A 126 3.27 6.62 5.79
C SER A 126 3.63 7.65 4.72
N TYR A 127 2.75 7.98 3.78
CA TYR A 127 3.11 8.93 2.71
C TYR A 127 3.44 10.32 3.23
N PRO A 128 2.59 10.97 4.08
CA PRO A 128 2.93 12.29 4.62
C PRO A 128 4.24 12.28 5.41
N GLU A 129 4.47 11.22 6.19
CA GLU A 129 5.68 11.08 7.00
C GLU A 129 6.94 10.93 6.14
N ILE A 130 6.87 10.15 5.04
CA ILE A 130 7.98 9.95 4.10
C ILE A 130 8.32 11.27 3.41
N VAL A 131 7.31 12.04 2.95
CA VAL A 131 7.50 13.37 2.36
C VAL A 131 8.14 14.32 3.37
N THR A 132 7.67 14.30 4.62
CA THR A 132 8.24 15.11 5.71
C THR A 132 9.71 14.74 6.00
N LEU A 133 10.04 13.44 5.96
CA LEU A 133 11.43 12.97 6.12
C LEU A 133 12.34 13.44 4.96
N ALA A 134 11.80 13.61 3.76
CA ALA A 134 12.49 14.25 2.63
C ALA A 134 12.60 15.77 2.79
N ARG A 135 12.04 16.35 3.84
CA ARG A 135 11.97 17.79 4.15
C ARG A 135 11.10 18.59 3.16
N ALA A 136 10.29 17.90 2.35
CA ALA A 136 9.26 18.50 1.52
C ALA A 136 7.94 18.67 2.31
N THR A 137 6.98 19.37 1.73
CA THR A 137 5.67 19.62 2.30
C THR A 137 4.65 18.64 1.72
N PRO A 138 4.04 17.76 2.53
CA PRO A 138 2.94 16.92 2.06
C PRO A 138 1.66 17.77 1.89
N VAL A 139 1.01 17.63 0.74
CA VAL A 139 -0.25 18.31 0.41
C VAL A 139 -1.31 17.25 0.09
N PRO A 140 -2.17 16.88 1.06
CA PRO A 140 -3.26 15.96 0.81
C PRO A 140 -4.27 16.50 -0.20
N VAL A 141 -4.66 15.67 -1.18
CA VAL A 141 -5.68 15.97 -2.17
C VAL A 141 -6.82 14.99 -1.99
N MET A 142 -7.92 15.44 -1.41
CA MET A 142 -9.08 14.57 -1.14
C MET A 142 -9.86 14.33 -2.43
N GLY A 143 -9.95 13.06 -2.82
CA GLY A 143 -10.84 12.62 -3.88
C GLY A 143 -12.33 12.71 -3.47
N SER A 144 -13.22 12.73 -4.45
CA SER A 144 -14.66 12.73 -4.18
C SER A 144 -15.17 11.35 -3.75
N GLU A 145 -16.01 11.28 -2.72
CA GLU A 145 -16.69 10.06 -2.26
C GLU A 145 -17.49 9.40 -3.40
N VAL A 146 -18.14 10.20 -4.26
CA VAL A 146 -18.91 9.70 -5.43
C VAL A 146 -18.05 8.93 -6.43
N ARG A 147 -16.74 9.19 -6.46
CA ARG A 147 -15.75 8.49 -7.30
C ARG A 147 -14.90 7.53 -6.46
N ASP A 148 -15.37 7.07 -5.31
CA ASP A 148 -14.61 6.21 -4.41
C ASP A 148 -13.22 6.79 -4.10
N PHE A 149 -13.14 8.11 -3.95
CA PHE A 149 -11.93 8.88 -3.69
C PHE A 149 -10.85 8.86 -4.80
N ARG A 150 -11.18 8.39 -6.00
CA ARG A 150 -10.24 8.51 -7.13
C ARG A 150 -10.10 9.96 -7.55
N LEU A 151 -8.84 10.40 -7.72
CA LEU A 151 -8.51 11.76 -8.13
C LEU A 151 -8.77 11.97 -9.63
N THR A 152 -9.06 13.23 -9.97
CA THR A 152 -9.11 13.71 -11.34
C THR A 152 -8.09 14.83 -11.54
N PRO A 153 -7.74 15.19 -12.80
CA PRO A 153 -6.93 16.38 -13.07
C PRO A 153 -7.46 17.65 -12.40
N ASP A 154 -8.79 17.84 -12.34
CA ASP A 154 -9.40 18.99 -11.67
C ASP A 154 -9.16 19.03 -10.15
N ASP A 155 -9.12 17.85 -9.51
CA ASP A 155 -8.79 17.74 -8.09
C ASP A 155 -7.35 18.19 -7.83
N LEU A 156 -6.43 17.80 -8.71
CA LEU A 156 -5.01 18.16 -8.65
C LEU A 156 -4.79 19.65 -8.96
N GLU A 157 -5.46 20.17 -9.99
CA GLU A 157 -5.34 21.56 -10.43
C GLU A 157 -5.77 22.55 -9.33
N ARG A 158 -6.80 22.20 -8.55
CA ARG A 158 -7.27 23.07 -7.46
C ARG A 158 -6.24 23.34 -6.37
N VAL A 159 -5.27 22.45 -6.20
CA VAL A 159 -4.25 22.55 -5.14
C VAL A 159 -2.83 22.73 -5.68
N TRP A 160 -2.67 22.66 -7.00
CA TRP A 160 -1.38 22.84 -7.65
C TRP A 160 -0.83 24.24 -7.41
N THR A 161 0.46 24.33 -7.17
CA THR A 161 1.22 25.59 -7.07
C THR A 161 2.55 25.46 -7.85
N PRO A 162 3.26 26.54 -8.14
CA PRO A 162 4.60 26.48 -8.73
C PRO A 162 5.64 25.73 -7.88
N LYS A 163 5.33 25.41 -6.61
CA LYS A 163 6.16 24.59 -5.73
C LYS A 163 5.85 23.10 -5.82
N THR A 164 4.76 22.73 -6.47
CA THR A 164 4.36 21.34 -6.64
C THR A 164 5.37 20.61 -7.52
N ARG A 165 6.06 19.61 -6.93
CA ARG A 165 7.11 18.83 -7.59
C ARG A 165 6.77 17.36 -7.71
N GLY A 166 5.82 16.87 -6.91
CA GLY A 166 5.48 15.45 -6.88
C GLY A 166 4.00 15.17 -6.69
N LEU A 167 3.58 13.99 -7.18
CA LEU A 167 2.28 13.37 -6.95
C LEU A 167 2.51 11.93 -6.51
N ILE A 168 1.92 11.53 -5.37
CA ILE A 168 1.91 10.15 -4.88
C ILE A 168 0.47 9.64 -4.94
N TYR A 169 0.27 8.48 -5.60
CA TYR A 169 -1.00 7.78 -5.57
C TYR A 169 -0.78 6.28 -5.38
N SER A 170 -1.82 5.56 -4.95
CA SER A 170 -1.83 4.10 -4.83
C SER A 170 -3.02 3.50 -5.57
N SER A 171 -2.78 2.44 -6.36
CA SER A 171 -3.83 1.69 -7.05
C SER A 171 -3.46 0.21 -7.16
N PRO A 172 -4.25 -0.69 -6.56
CA PRO A 172 -5.36 -0.49 -5.62
C PRO A 172 -4.96 0.26 -4.35
N SER A 173 -5.89 1.06 -3.80
CA SER A 173 -5.60 1.97 -2.70
C SER A 173 -5.73 1.32 -1.32
N ASN A 174 -4.88 1.70 -0.40
CA ASN A 174 -5.05 1.56 1.03
C ASN A 174 -5.30 2.98 1.61
N PRO A 175 -6.50 3.29 2.17
CA PRO A 175 -7.43 2.34 2.81
C PRO A 175 -8.67 1.95 1.98
N THR A 176 -8.96 2.58 0.84
CA THR A 176 -10.28 2.54 0.20
C THR A 176 -10.56 1.27 -0.61
N GLY A 177 -9.51 0.57 -1.06
CA GLY A 177 -9.66 -0.53 -2.01
C GLY A 177 -10.01 -0.07 -3.42
N SER A 178 -10.04 1.23 -3.68
CA SER A 178 -10.35 1.80 -5.01
C SER A 178 -9.27 1.47 -6.02
N VAL A 179 -9.69 1.26 -7.26
CA VAL A 179 -8.82 0.96 -8.41
C VAL A 179 -9.09 1.99 -9.50
N TYR A 180 -8.05 2.62 -10.00
CA TYR A 180 -8.16 3.51 -11.15
C TYR A 180 -8.29 2.69 -12.44
N SER A 181 -9.16 3.15 -13.34
CA SER A 181 -9.16 2.66 -14.72
C SER A 181 -7.95 3.16 -15.50
N GLN A 182 -7.67 2.54 -16.64
CA GLN A 182 -6.55 2.96 -17.50
C GLN A 182 -6.70 4.41 -17.99
N ASP A 183 -7.93 4.86 -18.26
CA ASP A 183 -8.19 6.22 -18.74
C ASP A 183 -8.07 7.25 -17.60
N GLU A 184 -8.52 6.92 -16.38
CA GLU A 184 -8.31 7.77 -15.21
C GLU A 184 -6.82 7.93 -14.90
N LEU A 185 -6.05 6.83 -14.94
CA LEU A 185 -4.59 6.90 -14.78
C LEU A 185 -3.95 7.78 -15.85
N ARG A 186 -4.32 7.56 -17.13
CA ARG A 186 -3.79 8.35 -18.24
C ARG A 186 -4.01 9.83 -18.01
N SER A 187 -5.23 10.25 -17.74
CA SER A 187 -5.58 11.66 -17.56
C SER A 187 -4.79 12.32 -16.42
N MET A 188 -4.64 11.61 -15.31
CA MET A 188 -3.89 12.09 -14.14
C MET A 188 -2.38 12.19 -14.42
N ILE A 189 -1.82 11.21 -15.14
CA ILE A 189 -0.39 11.17 -15.47
C ILE A 189 -0.04 12.23 -16.53
N GLU A 190 -0.89 12.40 -17.55
CA GLU A 190 -0.73 13.46 -18.56
C GLU A 190 -0.79 14.84 -17.91
N TRP A 191 -1.71 15.08 -16.97
CA TRP A 191 -1.74 16.31 -16.17
C TRP A 191 -0.40 16.56 -15.44
N ALA A 192 0.15 15.53 -14.80
CA ALA A 192 1.42 15.64 -14.09
C ALA A 192 2.59 15.91 -15.05
N HIS A 193 2.60 15.22 -16.19
CA HIS A 193 3.63 15.38 -17.22
C HIS A 193 3.62 16.80 -17.80
N GLU A 194 2.45 17.37 -18.13
CA GLU A 194 2.31 18.73 -18.63
C GLU A 194 2.81 19.80 -17.66
N ARG A 195 2.78 19.53 -16.35
CA ARG A 195 3.21 20.45 -15.28
C ARG A 195 4.60 20.15 -14.72
N ASP A 196 5.33 19.27 -15.39
CA ASP A 196 6.69 18.86 -15.00
C ASP A 196 6.76 18.25 -13.57
N VAL A 197 5.67 17.60 -13.13
CA VAL A 197 5.52 16.97 -11.81
C VAL A 197 5.94 15.51 -11.85
N TRP A 198 6.75 15.07 -10.89
CA TRP A 198 7.11 13.67 -10.69
C TRP A 198 5.90 12.85 -10.22
N VAL A 199 5.76 11.65 -10.74
CA VAL A 199 4.73 10.71 -10.29
C VAL A 199 5.38 9.53 -9.57
N ILE A 200 4.95 9.28 -8.32
CA ILE A 200 5.28 8.05 -7.58
C ILE A 200 4.02 7.19 -7.55
N ALA A 201 4.04 6.10 -8.31
CA ALA A 201 2.94 5.14 -8.42
C ALA A 201 3.20 3.97 -7.46
N ASP A 202 2.45 3.90 -6.37
CA ASP A 202 2.49 2.76 -5.45
C ASP A 202 1.48 1.69 -5.91
N GLU A 203 2.00 0.63 -6.51
CA GLU A 203 1.25 -0.48 -7.06
C GLU A 203 1.37 -1.77 -6.24
N ILE A 204 1.76 -1.66 -4.96
CA ILE A 204 2.01 -2.81 -4.07
C ILE A 204 0.82 -3.78 -3.95
N TYR A 205 -0.40 -3.31 -4.20
CA TYR A 205 -1.62 -4.12 -4.20
C TYR A 205 -2.09 -4.53 -5.60
N ARG A 206 -1.36 -4.21 -6.66
CA ARG A 206 -1.79 -4.39 -8.04
C ARG A 206 -2.29 -5.81 -8.34
N CYS A 207 -1.61 -6.83 -7.84
CA CYS A 207 -1.99 -8.22 -8.03
C CYS A 207 -3.22 -8.64 -7.21
N ILE A 208 -3.65 -7.85 -6.23
CA ILE A 208 -4.85 -8.11 -5.43
C ILE A 208 -5.96 -7.21 -5.96
N SER A 209 -6.59 -7.62 -7.06
CA SER A 209 -7.64 -6.91 -7.75
C SER A 209 -8.83 -7.85 -8.03
N PHE A 210 -10.03 -7.29 -8.00
CA PHE A 210 -11.30 -8.02 -8.10
C PHE A 210 -12.13 -7.57 -9.30
N GLY A 211 -11.50 -7.03 -10.35
CA GLY A 211 -12.17 -6.50 -11.52
C GLY A 211 -12.86 -7.56 -12.40
N ASP A 212 -12.36 -8.79 -12.31
CA ASP A 212 -12.93 -9.96 -12.99
C ASP A 212 -12.72 -11.25 -12.17
N ASP A 213 -13.40 -12.33 -12.60
CA ASP A 213 -13.27 -13.66 -11.98
C ASP A 213 -11.95 -14.37 -12.33
N GLN A 214 -11.12 -13.79 -13.19
CA GLN A 214 -9.84 -14.34 -13.63
C GLN A 214 -8.67 -13.94 -12.71
N GLY A 215 -8.88 -12.95 -11.84
CA GLY A 215 -7.82 -12.38 -11.00
C GLY A 215 -6.84 -11.54 -11.81
N THR A 216 -7.34 -10.87 -12.86
CA THR A 216 -6.54 -9.93 -13.64
C THR A 216 -6.01 -8.81 -12.76
N PRO A 217 -4.70 -8.56 -12.75
CA PRO A 217 -4.14 -7.46 -11.99
C PRO A 217 -4.74 -6.10 -12.38
N ALA A 218 -4.81 -5.18 -11.42
CA ALA A 218 -5.30 -3.83 -11.66
C ALA A 218 -4.48 -3.11 -12.75
N PRO A 219 -5.07 -2.16 -13.50
CA PRO A 219 -4.33 -1.28 -14.40
C PRO A 219 -3.21 -0.56 -13.66
N GLY A 220 -2.09 -0.31 -14.32
CA GLY A 220 -0.96 0.37 -13.74
C GLY A 220 -0.27 1.33 -14.70
N ILE A 221 0.73 2.03 -14.19
CA ILE A 221 1.40 3.11 -14.92
C ILE A 221 2.17 2.63 -16.15
N LEU A 222 2.71 1.41 -16.13
CA LEU A 222 3.53 0.89 -17.24
C LEU A 222 2.73 0.48 -18.47
N GLU A 223 1.42 0.22 -18.33
CA GLU A 223 0.52 -0.06 -19.45
C GLU A 223 0.12 1.21 -20.23
N LEU A 224 0.46 2.38 -19.71
CA LEU A 224 0.28 3.65 -20.44
C LEU A 224 1.24 3.74 -21.62
N PRO A 225 0.81 4.37 -22.74
CA PRO A 225 1.71 4.68 -23.84
C PRO A 225 2.90 5.52 -23.35
N PRO A 226 4.13 5.29 -23.88
CA PRO A 226 5.32 6.05 -23.46
C PRO A 226 5.16 7.57 -23.56
N GLY A 227 4.41 8.05 -24.57
CA GLY A 227 4.15 9.48 -24.74
C GLY A 227 3.30 10.10 -23.63
N SER A 228 2.33 9.35 -23.08
CA SER A 228 1.54 9.81 -21.94
C SER A 228 2.30 9.71 -20.63
N LEU A 229 3.14 8.67 -20.49
CA LEU A 229 3.86 8.41 -19.24
C LEU A 229 4.94 9.46 -18.96
N GLY A 230 5.69 9.91 -19.97
CA GLY A 230 6.83 10.80 -19.78
C GLY A 230 7.98 10.15 -18.99
N PRO A 231 9.07 10.87 -18.74
CA PRO A 231 10.25 10.32 -18.05
C PRO A 231 10.19 10.45 -16.52
N LYS A 232 9.29 11.29 -15.97
CA LYS A 232 9.24 11.65 -14.55
C LYS A 232 8.30 10.77 -13.75
N PHE A 233 8.60 9.47 -13.68
CA PHE A 233 7.86 8.55 -12.83
C PHE A 233 8.77 7.60 -12.04
N VAL A 234 8.27 7.13 -10.91
CA VAL A 234 8.81 6.00 -10.14
C VAL A 234 7.66 5.05 -9.84
N LEU A 235 7.70 3.87 -10.44
CA LEU A 235 6.86 2.76 -10.05
C LEU A 235 7.42 2.16 -8.75
N VAL A 236 6.58 1.88 -7.77
CA VAL A 236 6.92 1.16 -6.55
C VAL A 236 6.03 -0.07 -6.43
N ASP A 237 6.66 -1.23 -6.21
CA ASP A 237 5.97 -2.50 -6.02
C ASP A 237 6.81 -3.42 -5.11
N GLY A 238 6.37 -4.65 -4.86
CA GLY A 238 7.14 -5.59 -4.04
C GLY A 238 6.42 -6.89 -3.71
N ALA A 239 7.14 -7.75 -3.02
CA ALA A 239 6.68 -9.10 -2.67
C ALA A 239 5.68 -9.14 -1.51
N SER A 240 5.59 -8.08 -0.71
CA SER A 240 4.90 -8.10 0.59
C SER A 240 3.44 -8.52 0.52
N LYS A 241 2.71 -8.12 -0.53
CA LYS A 241 1.28 -8.35 -0.65
C LYS A 241 0.97 -9.48 -1.64
N ALA A 242 1.55 -9.40 -2.83
CA ALA A 242 1.34 -10.41 -3.88
C ALA A 242 1.80 -11.82 -3.47
N PHE A 243 2.85 -11.94 -2.64
CA PHE A 243 3.43 -13.22 -2.26
C PHE A 243 3.35 -13.51 -0.75
N ALA A 244 2.51 -12.78 0.00
CA ALA A 244 2.39 -12.91 1.45
C ALA A 244 3.76 -12.87 2.18
N MET A 245 4.60 -11.89 1.82
CA MET A 245 6.00 -11.78 2.25
C MET A 245 6.26 -10.50 3.07
N THR A 246 5.34 -10.07 3.93
CA THR A 246 5.49 -8.82 4.69
C THR A 246 6.74 -8.81 5.56
N GLY A 247 7.04 -9.92 6.22
CA GLY A 247 8.20 -10.10 7.11
C GLY A 247 9.53 -10.24 6.37
N TRP A 248 9.54 -10.59 5.10
CA TRP A 248 10.77 -10.76 4.30
C TRP A 248 11.42 -9.43 3.93
N ARG A 249 10.65 -8.33 4.00
CA ARG A 249 11.14 -6.99 3.71
C ARG A 249 11.79 -6.88 2.33
N LEU A 250 11.06 -7.21 1.26
CA LEU A 250 11.53 -7.03 -0.11
C LEU A 250 10.49 -6.31 -0.96
N GLY A 251 10.94 -5.25 -1.63
CA GLY A 251 10.23 -4.47 -2.63
C GLY A 251 11.20 -4.01 -3.70
N PHE A 252 10.71 -3.24 -4.64
CA PHE A 252 11.51 -2.65 -5.68
C PHE A 252 10.86 -1.36 -6.22
N SER A 253 11.66 -0.54 -6.87
CA SER A 253 11.20 0.53 -7.75
C SER A 253 11.66 0.29 -9.17
N TYR A 254 10.92 0.87 -10.13
CA TYR A 254 11.33 0.99 -11.52
C TYR A 254 11.17 2.44 -11.99
N CYS A 255 12.21 2.98 -12.62
CA CYS A 255 12.23 4.33 -13.17
C CYS A 255 13.31 4.43 -14.27
N ASP A 256 13.53 5.63 -14.79
CA ASP A 256 14.67 5.89 -15.68
C ASP A 256 16.00 5.44 -15.03
N PRO A 257 16.92 4.76 -15.76
CA PRO A 257 18.20 4.30 -15.22
C PRO A 257 19.05 5.39 -14.54
N VAL A 258 18.99 6.64 -15.02
CA VAL A 258 19.69 7.77 -14.38
C VAL A 258 19.15 8.01 -12.97
N VAL A 259 17.83 7.98 -12.81
CA VAL A 259 17.16 8.11 -11.50
C VAL A 259 17.45 6.90 -10.63
N ALA A 260 17.35 5.69 -11.18
CA ALA A 260 17.62 4.45 -10.45
C ALA A 260 19.04 4.40 -9.87
N LYS A 261 20.03 4.97 -10.57
CA LYS A 261 21.40 5.11 -10.09
C LYS A 261 21.46 5.95 -8.81
N GLU A 262 20.76 7.08 -8.76
CA GLU A 262 20.72 7.95 -7.57
C GLU A 262 19.95 7.30 -6.42
N LEU A 263 18.82 6.61 -6.70
CA LEU A 263 18.13 5.81 -5.69
C LEU A 263 19.04 4.74 -5.08
N GLY A 264 19.82 4.06 -5.91
CA GLY A 264 20.83 3.09 -5.47
C GLY A 264 21.94 3.72 -4.63
N ALA A 265 22.37 4.94 -4.96
CA ALA A 265 23.36 5.69 -4.19
C ALA A 265 22.84 6.03 -2.78
N VAL A 266 21.62 6.55 -2.67
CA VAL A 266 20.96 6.78 -1.35
C VAL A 266 20.88 5.47 -0.56
N GLN A 267 20.39 4.39 -1.20
CA GLN A 267 20.26 3.09 -0.55
C GLN A 267 21.59 2.57 0.00
N SER A 268 22.68 2.78 -0.73
CA SER A 268 24.02 2.32 -0.32
C SER A 268 24.45 2.88 1.05
N HIS A 269 23.98 4.08 1.39
CA HIS A 269 24.28 4.76 2.65
C HIS A 269 23.19 4.54 3.74
N VAL A 270 21.97 4.15 3.36
CA VAL A 270 20.87 3.93 4.32
C VAL A 270 20.85 2.48 4.83
N SER A 271 21.00 1.49 3.93
CA SER A 271 20.84 0.07 4.27
C SER A 271 21.82 -0.87 3.55
N SER A 272 22.77 -0.35 2.80
CA SER A 272 23.67 -1.07 1.89
C SER A 272 22.91 -1.77 0.76
N ASN A 273 22.22 -2.87 1.05
CA ASN A 273 21.37 -3.62 0.10
C ASN A 273 20.20 -4.27 0.85
N ALA A 274 19.17 -4.67 0.12
CA ALA A 274 18.11 -5.53 0.66
C ALA A 274 18.66 -6.91 1.05
N SER A 275 18.00 -7.60 1.99
CA SER A 275 18.40 -8.94 2.44
C SER A 275 18.67 -9.87 1.26
N THR A 276 19.87 -10.44 1.20
CA THR A 276 20.28 -11.37 0.13
C THR A 276 19.36 -12.60 0.08
N LEU A 277 18.97 -13.13 1.23
CA LEU A 277 18.08 -14.31 1.31
C LEU A 277 16.67 -13.96 0.79
N SER A 278 16.16 -12.79 1.11
CA SER A 278 14.89 -12.32 0.57
C SER A 278 14.97 -12.14 -0.95
N GLN A 279 16.09 -11.63 -1.46
CA GLN A 279 16.33 -11.50 -2.90
C GLN A 279 16.38 -12.88 -3.59
N VAL A 280 17.00 -13.89 -2.98
CA VAL A 280 17.03 -15.26 -3.51
C VAL A 280 15.62 -15.86 -3.57
N GLY A 281 14.84 -15.72 -2.51
CA GLY A 281 13.45 -16.18 -2.48
C GLY A 281 12.60 -15.51 -3.56
N VAL A 282 12.65 -14.18 -3.66
CA VAL A 282 11.87 -13.43 -4.67
C VAL A 282 12.36 -13.69 -6.09
N LEU A 283 13.65 -13.98 -6.30
CA LEU A 283 14.14 -14.43 -7.61
C LEU A 283 13.41 -15.70 -8.07
N ALA A 284 13.15 -16.66 -7.18
CA ALA A 284 12.39 -17.86 -7.52
C ALA A 284 10.96 -17.50 -7.98
N ALA A 285 10.30 -16.52 -7.33
CA ALA A 285 8.98 -16.05 -7.73
C ALA A 285 8.97 -15.44 -9.15
N PHE A 286 9.97 -14.63 -9.49
CA PHE A 286 10.07 -14.02 -10.83
C PHE A 286 10.68 -14.94 -11.89
N THR A 287 11.17 -16.11 -11.51
CA THR A 287 11.70 -17.12 -12.45
C THR A 287 10.64 -18.17 -12.79
N ASP A 288 9.82 -18.56 -11.83
CA ASP A 288 8.71 -19.52 -12.00
C ASP A 288 7.37 -18.78 -11.92
N LEU A 289 7.05 -18.07 -13.01
CA LEU A 289 5.83 -17.25 -13.09
C LEU A 289 4.55 -18.12 -13.05
N GLU A 290 4.58 -19.37 -13.53
CA GLU A 290 3.42 -20.24 -13.52
C GLU A 290 2.99 -20.58 -12.09
N ARG A 291 3.94 -21.05 -11.25
CA ARG A 291 3.67 -21.32 -9.83
C ARG A 291 3.31 -20.08 -9.05
N THR A 292 3.98 -18.98 -9.35
CA THR A 292 3.72 -17.67 -8.73
C THR A 292 2.31 -17.20 -9.03
N ASN A 293 1.91 -17.18 -10.29
CA ASN A 293 0.56 -16.77 -10.70
C ASN A 293 -0.54 -17.67 -10.12
N THR A 294 -0.28 -18.98 -10.01
CA THR A 294 -1.20 -19.92 -9.35
C THR A 294 -1.41 -19.55 -7.88
N ALA A 295 -0.33 -19.37 -7.11
CA ALA A 295 -0.41 -19.01 -5.70
C ALA A 295 -1.08 -17.63 -5.47
N VAL A 296 -0.76 -16.64 -6.30
CA VAL A 296 -1.40 -15.32 -6.25
C VAL A 296 -2.90 -15.44 -6.54
N LYS A 297 -3.30 -16.20 -7.58
CA LYS A 297 -4.69 -16.39 -7.94
C LYS A 297 -5.50 -17.05 -6.82
N GLU A 298 -4.97 -18.08 -6.16
CA GLU A 298 -5.62 -18.72 -5.00
C GLU A 298 -5.90 -17.71 -3.89
N MET A 299 -4.94 -16.86 -3.56
CA MET A 299 -5.09 -15.81 -2.56
C MET A 299 -6.11 -14.74 -2.99
N VAL A 300 -6.09 -14.31 -4.24
CA VAL A 300 -7.04 -13.32 -4.79
C VAL A 300 -8.48 -13.85 -4.78
N VAL A 301 -8.69 -15.12 -5.13
CA VAL A 301 -10.01 -15.78 -5.04
C VAL A 301 -10.54 -15.77 -3.60
N ALA A 302 -9.69 -16.07 -2.62
CA ALA A 302 -10.08 -16.04 -1.22
C ALA A 302 -10.41 -14.61 -0.76
N PHE A 303 -9.62 -13.60 -1.14
CA PHE A 303 -9.91 -12.20 -0.81
C PHE A 303 -11.17 -11.68 -1.50
N SER A 304 -11.43 -12.06 -2.75
CA SER A 304 -12.67 -11.70 -3.46
C SER A 304 -13.89 -12.25 -2.73
N ARG A 305 -13.87 -13.53 -2.34
CA ARG A 305 -14.94 -14.15 -1.55
C ARG A 305 -15.14 -13.46 -0.20
N ARG A 306 -14.05 -13.11 0.51
CA ARG A 306 -14.13 -12.39 1.80
C ARG A 306 -14.64 -10.97 1.64
N ARG A 307 -14.27 -10.27 0.56
CA ARG A 307 -14.87 -8.99 0.21
C ARG A 307 -16.39 -9.11 0.09
N ASP A 308 -16.87 -10.11 -0.66
CA ASP A 308 -18.32 -10.32 -0.86
C ASP A 308 -19.04 -10.71 0.43
N LEU A 309 -18.40 -11.51 1.28
CA LEU A 309 -18.89 -11.83 2.62
C LEU A 309 -19.05 -10.56 3.46
N VAL A 310 -17.99 -9.75 3.54
CA VAL A 310 -17.95 -8.54 4.38
C VAL A 310 -18.95 -7.51 3.89
N THR A 311 -19.02 -7.23 2.57
CA THR A 311 -19.97 -6.25 2.01
C THR A 311 -21.42 -6.71 2.23
N ARG A 312 -21.72 -7.99 2.01
CA ARG A 312 -23.04 -8.56 2.29
C ARG A 312 -23.43 -8.40 3.78
N LEU A 313 -22.52 -8.70 4.70
CA LEU A 313 -22.78 -8.54 6.13
C LEU A 313 -23.00 -7.07 6.54
N PHE A 314 -22.26 -6.14 5.91
CA PHE A 314 -22.50 -4.71 6.12
C PHE A 314 -23.87 -4.29 5.62
N ASP A 315 -24.26 -4.69 4.42
CA ASP A 315 -25.58 -4.38 3.84
C ASP A 315 -26.73 -4.94 4.68
N GLU A 316 -26.55 -6.15 5.24
CA GLU A 316 -27.57 -6.82 6.07
C GLU A 316 -27.65 -6.28 7.51
N LEU A 317 -26.51 -6.05 8.17
CA LEU A 317 -26.43 -5.78 9.60
C LEU A 317 -26.14 -4.32 9.95
N LEU A 318 -25.55 -3.56 9.04
CA LEU A 318 -25.07 -2.19 9.22
C LEU A 318 -25.52 -1.25 8.08
N PRO A 319 -26.80 -1.29 7.62
CA PRO A 319 -27.22 -0.56 6.42
C PRO A 319 -27.12 0.97 6.55
N ALA A 320 -26.99 1.51 7.76
CA ALA A 320 -26.77 2.94 7.99
C ALA A 320 -25.32 3.39 7.72
N PHE A 321 -24.38 2.45 7.58
CA PHE A 321 -22.97 2.76 7.41
C PHE A 321 -22.54 2.56 5.94
N THR A 322 -22.38 3.65 5.22
CA THR A 322 -21.89 3.61 3.83
C THR A 322 -20.42 3.21 3.79
N TYR A 323 -20.01 2.53 2.73
CA TYR A 323 -18.64 2.11 2.53
C TYR A 323 -18.22 2.28 1.07
N VAL A 324 -16.92 2.37 0.84
CA VAL A 324 -16.35 2.26 -0.49
C VAL A 324 -16.28 0.78 -0.86
N LYS A 325 -16.93 0.36 -1.96
CA LYS A 325 -16.86 -1.03 -2.43
C LYS A 325 -15.43 -1.34 -2.89
N PRO A 326 -14.73 -2.27 -2.21
CA PRO A 326 -13.35 -2.56 -2.57
C PRO A 326 -13.26 -3.28 -3.92
N MET A 327 -12.48 -2.73 -4.84
CA MET A 327 -12.13 -3.34 -6.12
C MET A 327 -10.74 -3.97 -6.11
N GLY A 328 -9.98 -3.79 -5.00
CA GLY A 328 -8.68 -4.40 -4.78
C GLY A 328 -8.20 -4.21 -3.34
N ALA A 329 -6.97 -4.63 -3.05
CA ALA A 329 -6.41 -4.76 -1.71
C ALA A 329 -7.25 -5.70 -0.82
N PHE A 330 -7.26 -5.52 0.49
CA PHE A 330 -8.06 -6.34 1.41
C PHE A 330 -8.60 -5.49 2.57
N TYR A 331 -9.14 -4.30 2.24
CA TYR A 331 -9.69 -3.35 3.21
C TYR A 331 -11.10 -2.93 2.83
N LEU A 332 -11.97 -2.80 3.86
CA LEU A 332 -13.22 -2.07 3.78
C LEU A 332 -13.02 -0.72 4.47
N PHE A 333 -13.29 0.35 3.77
CA PHE A 333 -13.27 1.71 4.29
C PHE A 333 -14.72 2.21 4.38
N PHE A 334 -15.22 2.39 5.61
CA PHE A 334 -16.62 2.70 5.87
C PHE A 334 -16.77 3.94 6.73
N ARG A 335 -17.89 4.64 6.54
CA ARG A 335 -18.18 5.93 7.14
C ARG A 335 -18.88 5.73 8.49
N VAL A 336 -18.44 6.46 9.53
CA VAL A 336 -18.88 6.28 10.92
C VAL A 336 -19.38 7.56 11.59
N ASP A 337 -19.33 8.72 10.93
CA ASP A 337 -19.76 9.99 11.52
C ASP A 337 -21.25 10.04 11.90
N SER A 338 -22.09 9.16 11.34
CA SER A 338 -23.48 8.99 11.78
C SER A 338 -23.61 8.42 13.19
N ALA A 339 -22.57 7.76 13.71
CA ALA A 339 -22.50 7.24 15.07
C ALA A 339 -21.75 8.18 16.04
N PHE A 340 -21.43 9.41 15.61
CA PHE A 340 -20.77 10.37 16.49
C PHE A 340 -21.76 10.98 17.48
N THR A 341 -21.29 11.14 18.71
CA THR A 341 -21.98 11.76 19.85
C THR A 341 -21.06 12.76 20.52
N ASP A 342 -21.49 13.42 21.58
CA ASP A 342 -20.62 14.30 22.37
C ASP A 342 -19.39 13.58 22.94
N GLU A 343 -19.51 12.27 23.23
CA GLU A 343 -18.43 11.44 23.76
C GLU A 343 -17.58 10.80 22.64
N ILE A 344 -18.22 10.44 21.52
CA ILE A 344 -17.60 9.77 20.36
C ILE A 344 -17.58 10.76 19.21
N HIS A 345 -16.66 11.70 19.23
CA HIS A 345 -16.60 12.84 18.29
C HIS A 345 -15.49 12.71 17.23
N SER A 346 -14.88 11.55 17.07
CA SER A 346 -13.82 11.28 16.10
C SER A 346 -13.70 9.79 15.79
N SER A 347 -13.13 9.46 14.63
CA SER A 347 -12.84 8.06 14.28
C SER A 347 -11.91 7.36 15.28
N ALA A 348 -11.00 8.10 15.89
CA ALA A 348 -10.12 7.55 16.93
C ALA A 348 -10.90 7.17 18.19
N LYS A 349 -11.84 8.02 18.63
CA LYS A 349 -12.74 7.72 19.74
C LYS A 349 -13.68 6.56 19.41
N PHE A 350 -14.22 6.53 18.20
CA PHE A 350 -15.03 5.43 17.70
C PHE A 350 -14.27 4.09 17.75
N CYS A 351 -13.05 4.04 17.24
CA CYS A 351 -12.24 2.82 17.27
C CYS A 351 -11.90 2.37 18.69
N SER A 352 -11.61 3.31 19.59
CA SER A 352 -11.36 3.00 21.00
C SER A 352 -12.61 2.42 21.67
N TRP A 353 -13.75 3.06 21.46
CA TRP A 353 -15.04 2.60 21.97
C TRP A 353 -15.39 1.20 21.44
N MET A 354 -15.25 0.95 20.11
CA MET A 354 -15.48 -0.38 19.54
C MET A 354 -14.57 -1.44 20.15
N LEU A 355 -13.30 -1.12 20.37
CA LEU A 355 -12.37 -2.06 21.00
C LEU A 355 -12.75 -2.36 22.47
N GLU A 356 -13.22 -1.38 23.21
CA GLU A 356 -13.66 -1.53 24.61
C GLU A 356 -14.92 -2.34 24.73
N GLU A 357 -15.95 -2.01 23.94
CA GLU A 357 -17.29 -2.61 24.03
C GLU A 357 -17.38 -3.99 23.35
N THR A 358 -16.65 -4.18 22.25
CA THR A 358 -16.80 -5.36 21.39
C THR A 358 -15.56 -6.23 21.31
N GLY A 359 -14.42 -5.72 21.72
CA GLY A 359 -13.12 -6.36 21.47
C GLY A 359 -12.66 -6.27 20.00
N VAL A 360 -13.33 -5.51 19.11
CA VAL A 360 -12.96 -5.40 17.70
C VAL A 360 -11.98 -4.26 17.48
N ALA A 361 -10.79 -4.58 16.99
CA ALA A 361 -9.75 -3.60 16.66
C ALA A 361 -9.88 -3.13 15.20
N LEU A 362 -10.03 -1.80 15.00
CA LEU A 362 -10.18 -1.11 13.73
C LEU A 362 -9.17 0.02 13.64
N VAL A 363 -8.89 0.54 12.44
CA VAL A 363 -7.96 1.67 12.25
C VAL A 363 -8.74 2.95 11.97
N PRO A 364 -8.53 4.03 12.77
CA PRO A 364 -9.25 5.28 12.59
C PRO A 364 -8.91 5.97 11.27
N GLY A 365 -9.91 6.55 10.62
CA GLY A 365 -9.78 7.24 9.34
C GLY A 365 -8.95 8.52 9.41
N SER A 366 -8.86 9.16 10.58
CA SER A 366 -7.95 10.29 10.79
C SER A 366 -6.49 9.97 10.46
N ALA A 367 -6.08 8.69 10.60
CA ALA A 367 -4.76 8.22 10.19
C ALA A 367 -4.56 8.22 8.66
N PHE A 368 -5.65 8.21 7.90
CA PHE A 368 -5.67 8.21 6.44
C PHE A 368 -6.09 9.56 5.84
N GLY A 369 -6.31 10.56 6.70
CA GLY A 369 -6.66 11.93 6.29
C GLY A 369 -8.15 12.25 6.28
N ASP A 370 -9.05 11.34 6.67
CA ASP A 370 -10.48 11.62 6.81
C ASP A 370 -11.06 11.02 8.10
N ASP A 371 -11.35 11.89 9.07
CA ASP A 371 -11.82 11.48 10.42
C ASP A 371 -13.27 10.98 10.47
N ARG A 372 -13.99 11.04 9.35
CA ARG A 372 -15.37 10.51 9.26
C ARG A 372 -15.42 9.01 8.98
N TRP A 373 -14.30 8.39 8.65
CA TRP A 373 -14.18 7.02 8.16
C TRP A 373 -13.36 6.13 9.08
N VAL A 374 -13.47 4.83 8.87
CA VAL A 374 -12.72 3.79 9.58
C VAL A 374 -12.29 2.72 8.57
N ARG A 375 -11.09 2.16 8.75
CA ARG A 375 -10.62 1.04 7.96
C ARG A 375 -10.73 -0.28 8.73
N MET A 376 -11.34 -1.27 8.12
CA MET A 376 -11.35 -2.67 8.52
C MET A 376 -10.56 -3.51 7.50
N SER A 377 -9.70 -4.42 7.96
CA SER A 377 -9.05 -5.42 7.11
C SER A 377 -9.93 -6.68 7.03
N TYR A 378 -10.05 -7.26 5.83
CA TYR A 378 -10.64 -8.58 5.66
C TYR A 378 -9.61 -9.67 5.31
N ALA A 379 -8.33 -9.41 5.60
CA ALA A 379 -7.29 -10.43 5.60
C ALA A 379 -7.33 -11.26 6.89
N ALA A 380 -8.40 -12.01 7.07
CA ALA A 380 -8.66 -12.91 8.20
C ALA A 380 -9.60 -14.04 7.78
N ALA A 381 -9.68 -15.11 8.58
CA ALA A 381 -10.61 -16.20 8.32
C ALA A 381 -12.08 -15.74 8.34
N ASP A 382 -12.94 -16.36 7.52
CA ASP A 382 -14.35 -16.00 7.36
C ASP A 382 -15.08 -15.92 8.70
N ALA A 383 -14.88 -16.91 9.59
CA ALA A 383 -15.52 -16.92 10.92
C ALA A 383 -15.09 -15.72 11.81
N VAL A 384 -13.85 -15.27 11.68
CA VAL A 384 -13.33 -14.09 12.40
C VAL A 384 -13.97 -12.81 11.87
N LEU A 385 -14.16 -12.72 10.55
CA LEU A 385 -14.85 -11.59 9.90
C LEU A 385 -16.32 -11.51 10.31
N GLU A 386 -17.02 -12.66 10.27
CA GLU A 386 -18.43 -12.73 10.69
C GLU A 386 -18.60 -12.36 12.17
N ASP A 387 -17.77 -12.90 13.05
CA ASP A 387 -17.81 -12.59 14.49
C ASP A 387 -17.57 -11.09 14.73
N GLY A 388 -16.51 -10.54 14.13
CA GLY A 388 -16.19 -9.12 14.27
C GLY A 388 -17.32 -8.21 13.82
N ILE A 389 -17.90 -8.44 12.64
CA ILE A 389 -18.99 -7.61 12.10
C ILE A 389 -20.26 -7.74 12.95
N ARG A 390 -20.61 -8.96 13.41
CA ARG A 390 -21.75 -9.16 14.30
C ARG A 390 -21.60 -8.46 15.65
N ARG A 391 -20.40 -8.44 16.23
CA ARG A 391 -20.09 -7.68 17.45
C ARG A 391 -20.28 -6.18 17.24
N LEU A 392 -19.77 -5.63 16.12
CA LEU A 392 -19.98 -4.22 15.75
C LEU A 392 -21.48 -3.90 15.64
N ALA A 393 -22.23 -4.72 14.89
CA ALA A 393 -23.67 -4.54 14.69
C ALA A 393 -24.45 -4.60 16.01
N GLY A 394 -24.10 -5.51 16.91
CA GLY A 394 -24.76 -5.66 18.21
C GLY A 394 -24.64 -4.44 19.14
N VAL A 395 -23.59 -3.64 18.99
CA VAL A 395 -23.42 -2.39 19.75
C VAL A 395 -24.06 -1.22 19.01
N LEU A 396 -23.86 -1.11 17.69
CA LEU A 396 -24.39 0.00 16.89
C LEU A 396 -25.90 -0.01 16.73
N ALA A 397 -26.55 -1.17 16.82
CA ALA A 397 -28.03 -1.29 16.82
C ALA A 397 -28.69 -0.79 18.14
N ARG A 398 -27.92 -0.47 19.19
CA ARG A 398 -28.43 0.03 20.47
C ARG A 398 -28.40 1.57 20.57
N GLN A 399 -27.82 2.23 19.58
CA GLN A 399 -27.79 3.70 19.43
C GLN A 399 -28.96 4.19 18.57
#